data_3db86bdb92ff25837ac48bd9c5030a1e
#
_entry.id   3db86bdb92ff25837ac48bd9c5030a1e
#
_cell.length_a   1.000
_cell.length_b   1.000
_cell.length_c   1.000
_cell.angle_alpha   90.00
_cell.angle_beta   90.00
_cell.angle_gamma   90.00
#
_symmetry.space_group_name_H-M   'P 1'
#
loop_
_entity.id
_entity.type
_entity.pdbx_description
1 polymer ?
#
loop_
_entity_poly.entity_id
_entity_poly.type
_entity_poly.pdbx_seq_one_letter_code
_entity_poly.pdbx_strand_id
1 'polypeptide(L)'
;VVIRLGCQLPVPGIDREYFQEWFSQLTGNADSFNFFNAFTGGSFENMSLFALNITPYITSSIIIQLLTIAIPALEEMQRDGEEGRKKLVSITRYVTIGLALIESTAMAIGFGNQNLLENYNAFTVIMIICALTAGSAFLMWIGEQITENGVGNGISIVLTINIISRMPDDFSGLYEMFIKGKAVAFAILAAVIIAVV
;
A
#
# COMPACT_ATOMS: atom_id res chain seq x y z
N VAL A 1 -7.29 -5.83 13.08
CA VAL A 1 -8.60 -6.35 12.63
C VAL A 1 -9.20 -5.44 11.56
N VAL A 2 -9.39 -4.14 11.84
CA VAL A 2 -9.99 -3.18 10.91
C VAL A 2 -9.24 -3.11 9.57
N ILE A 3 -7.93 -3.06 9.60
CA ILE A 3 -7.08 -3.03 8.40
C ILE A 3 -7.27 -4.30 7.56
N ARG A 4 -7.32 -5.46 8.19
CA ARG A 4 -7.52 -6.74 7.50
C ARG A 4 -8.92 -6.87 6.91
N LEU A 5 -9.94 -6.39 7.60
CA LEU A 5 -11.28 -6.32 7.06
C LEU A 5 -11.33 -5.40 5.82
N GLY A 6 -10.70 -4.24 5.90
CA GLY A 6 -10.60 -3.33 4.76
C GLY A 6 -9.87 -3.93 3.56
N CYS A 7 -8.87 -4.77 3.78
CA CYS A 7 -8.17 -5.50 2.71
C CYS A 7 -9.05 -6.54 2.00
N GLN A 8 -10.16 -6.95 2.60
CA GLN A 8 -11.11 -7.89 2.01
C GLN A 8 -12.27 -7.20 1.28
N LEU A 9 -12.49 -5.91 1.53
CA LEU A 9 -13.57 -5.15 0.89
C LEU A 9 -13.19 -4.78 -0.55
N PRO A 10 -13.90 -5.28 -1.56
CA PRO A 10 -13.60 -4.96 -2.95
C PRO A 10 -13.99 -3.53 -3.30
N VAL A 11 -13.28 -2.92 -4.24
CA VAL A 11 -13.68 -1.64 -4.83
C VAL A 11 -14.89 -1.87 -5.74
N PRO A 12 -15.98 -1.11 -5.58
CA PRO A 12 -17.13 -1.27 -6.46
C PRO A 12 -16.79 -0.89 -7.91
N GLY A 13 -17.33 -1.66 -8.85
CA GLY A 13 -17.16 -1.43 -10.28
C GLY A 13 -15.97 -2.15 -10.93
N ILE A 14 -15.18 -2.89 -10.19
CA ILE A 14 -14.09 -3.72 -10.73
C ILE A 14 -14.49 -5.20 -10.67
N ASP A 15 -14.30 -5.90 -11.80
CA ASP A 15 -14.44 -7.35 -11.85
C ASP A 15 -13.23 -8.00 -11.17
N ARG A 16 -13.47 -8.54 -10.00
CA ARG A 16 -12.44 -9.10 -9.14
C ARG A 16 -11.81 -10.37 -9.72
N GLU A 17 -12.63 -11.23 -10.33
CA GLU A 17 -12.14 -12.49 -10.91
C GLU A 17 -11.23 -12.23 -12.09
N TYR A 18 -11.65 -11.36 -13.00
CA TYR A 18 -10.86 -10.97 -14.15
C TYR A 18 -9.58 -10.23 -13.76
N PHE A 19 -9.65 -9.38 -12.72
CA PHE A 19 -8.49 -8.70 -12.20
C PHE A 19 -7.45 -9.68 -11.62
N GLN A 20 -7.89 -10.68 -10.88
CA GLN A 20 -7.00 -11.71 -10.33
C GLN A 20 -6.32 -12.54 -11.42
N GLU A 21 -7.05 -12.91 -12.47
CA GLU A 21 -6.47 -13.59 -13.63
C GLU A 21 -5.42 -12.74 -14.34
N TRP A 22 -5.76 -11.48 -14.61
CA TRP A 22 -4.85 -10.53 -15.24
C TRP A 22 -3.60 -10.29 -14.38
N PHE A 23 -3.78 -10.12 -13.09
CA PHE A 23 -2.68 -9.96 -12.12
C PHE A 23 -1.78 -11.19 -12.07
N SER A 24 -2.35 -12.38 -12.10
CA SER A 24 -1.61 -13.65 -12.12
C SER A 24 -0.73 -13.78 -13.37
N GLN A 25 -1.22 -13.34 -14.53
CA GLN A 25 -0.44 -13.30 -15.76
C GLN A 25 0.73 -12.32 -15.67
N LEU A 26 0.53 -11.16 -15.06
CA LEU A 26 1.58 -10.17 -14.85
C LEU A 26 2.64 -10.63 -13.83
N THR A 27 2.21 -11.24 -12.73
CA THR A 27 3.13 -11.71 -11.69
C THR A 27 3.98 -12.89 -12.14
N GLY A 28 3.52 -13.64 -13.14
CA GLY A 28 4.35 -14.67 -13.78
C GLY A 28 5.57 -14.10 -14.51
N ASN A 29 5.57 -12.82 -14.82
CA ASN A 29 6.61 -12.15 -15.63
C ASN A 29 7.34 -11.00 -14.90
N ALA A 30 6.89 -10.57 -13.72
CA ALA A 30 7.43 -9.40 -13.05
C ALA A 30 7.43 -9.53 -11.52
N ASP A 31 8.62 -9.69 -10.95
CA ASP A 31 8.82 -9.76 -9.50
C ASP A 31 8.43 -8.49 -8.75
N SER A 32 8.45 -7.33 -9.44
CA SER A 32 8.10 -6.03 -8.86
C SER A 32 6.66 -5.99 -8.35
N PHE A 33 5.70 -6.59 -9.06
CA PHE A 33 4.30 -6.63 -8.66
C PHE A 33 4.08 -7.53 -7.45
N ASN A 34 4.81 -8.64 -7.35
CA ASN A 34 4.79 -9.51 -6.17
C ASN A 34 5.29 -8.78 -4.92
N PHE A 35 6.35 -7.99 -5.07
CA PHE A 35 6.91 -7.19 -4.00
C PHE A 35 5.91 -6.13 -3.51
N PHE A 36 5.29 -5.39 -4.43
CA PHE A 36 4.26 -4.41 -4.10
C PHE A 36 3.05 -5.05 -3.41
N ASN A 37 2.60 -6.20 -3.90
CA ASN A 37 1.49 -6.95 -3.30
C ASN A 37 1.82 -7.39 -1.87
N ALA A 38 3.05 -7.80 -1.58
CA ALA A 38 3.49 -8.15 -0.23
C ALA A 38 3.39 -6.94 0.73
N PHE A 39 3.80 -5.75 0.31
CA PHE A 39 3.67 -4.53 1.12
C PHE A 39 2.22 -4.15 1.43
N THR A 40 1.31 -4.37 0.50
CA THR A 40 -0.11 -4.06 0.70
C THR A 40 -0.85 -5.14 1.49
N GLY A 41 -0.19 -6.24 1.83
CA GLY A 41 -0.81 -7.36 2.54
C GLY A 41 -1.87 -8.09 1.70
N GLY A 42 -1.72 -8.14 0.39
CA GLY A 42 -2.65 -8.75 -0.54
C GLY A 42 -3.81 -7.84 -0.97
N SER A 43 -3.85 -6.61 -0.50
CA SER A 43 -4.90 -5.65 -0.87
C SER A 43 -4.91 -5.32 -2.35
N PHE A 44 -3.75 -5.24 -2.97
CA PHE A 44 -3.62 -4.95 -4.39
C PHE A 44 -4.15 -6.11 -5.25
N GLU A 45 -3.80 -7.34 -4.92
CA GLU A 45 -4.28 -8.54 -5.61
C GLU A 45 -5.79 -8.70 -5.54
N ASN A 46 -6.37 -8.41 -4.38
CA ASN A 46 -7.81 -8.46 -4.17
C ASN A 46 -8.54 -7.20 -4.65
N MET A 47 -7.81 -6.20 -5.13
CA MET A 47 -8.34 -4.90 -5.51
C MET A 47 -9.31 -4.33 -4.48
N SER A 48 -8.86 -4.28 -3.24
CA SER A 48 -9.63 -3.79 -2.11
C SER A 48 -9.56 -2.26 -2.00
N LEU A 49 -10.36 -1.69 -1.10
CA LEU A 49 -10.32 -0.25 -0.79
C LEU A 49 -8.93 0.23 -0.36
N PHE A 50 -8.11 -0.65 0.20
CA PHE A 50 -6.75 -0.34 0.64
C PHE A 50 -5.66 -0.74 -0.37
N ALA A 51 -6.02 -0.86 -1.66
CA ALA A 51 -5.07 -1.24 -2.70
C ALA A 51 -3.85 -0.30 -2.81
N LEU A 52 -4.04 0.99 -2.59
CA LEU A 52 -2.94 1.96 -2.53
C LEU A 52 -2.17 1.90 -1.21
N ASN A 53 -2.78 1.33 -0.15
CA ASN A 53 -2.19 1.29 1.18
C ASN A 53 -1.78 2.70 1.65
N ILE A 54 -0.67 2.82 2.36
CA ILE A 54 -0.10 4.10 2.82
C ILE A 54 1.01 4.63 1.89
N THR A 55 1.17 4.06 0.71
CA THR A 55 2.18 4.47 -0.27
C THR A 55 2.11 5.96 -0.60
N PRO A 56 0.94 6.59 -0.85
CA PRO A 56 0.85 8.02 -1.05
C PRO A 56 1.36 8.84 0.14
N TYR A 57 1.11 8.39 1.36
CA TYR A 57 1.58 9.05 2.57
C TYR A 57 3.10 8.97 2.71
N ILE A 58 3.70 7.82 2.48
CA ILE A 58 5.16 7.63 2.54
C ILE A 58 5.84 8.53 1.51
N THR A 59 5.34 8.55 0.28
CA THR A 59 5.87 9.37 -0.81
C THR A 59 5.78 10.86 -0.46
N SER A 60 4.64 11.32 0.05
CA SER A 60 4.47 12.71 0.44
C SER A 60 5.34 13.11 1.62
N SER A 61 5.53 12.23 2.61
CA SER A 61 6.45 12.46 3.72
C SER A 61 7.88 12.66 3.25
N ILE A 62 8.35 11.83 2.33
CA ILE A 62 9.69 11.95 1.75
C ILE A 62 9.82 13.25 0.97
N ILE A 63 8.83 13.61 0.15
CA ILE A 63 8.81 14.85 -0.62
C ILE A 63 8.88 16.07 0.32
N ILE A 64 8.08 16.09 1.38
CA ILE A 64 8.09 17.19 2.35
C ILE A 64 9.43 17.29 3.09
N GLN A 65 10.03 16.17 3.48
CA GLN A 65 11.36 16.16 4.09
C GLN A 65 12.43 16.76 3.16
N LEU A 66 12.41 16.41 1.88
CA LEU A 66 13.31 16.96 0.89
C LEU A 66 13.06 18.45 0.65
N LEU A 67 11.78 18.87 0.58
CA LEU A 67 11.42 20.28 0.43
C LEU A 67 11.82 21.11 1.66
N THR A 68 11.79 20.54 2.86
CA THR A 68 12.24 21.20 4.09
C THR A 68 13.71 21.60 4.02
N ILE A 69 14.53 20.80 3.34
CA ILE A 69 15.94 21.13 3.11
C ILE A 69 16.09 22.20 2.02
N ALA A 70 15.27 22.13 0.98
CA ALA A 70 15.34 23.01 -0.19
C ALA A 70 14.73 24.40 0.03
N ILE A 71 13.66 24.49 0.83
CA ILE A 71 12.89 25.72 1.05
C ILE A 71 13.13 26.24 2.47
N PRO A 72 13.77 27.43 2.65
CA PRO A 72 14.06 27.98 3.98
C PRO A 72 12.82 28.20 4.87
N ALA A 73 11.70 28.55 4.28
CA ALA A 73 10.43 28.75 5.02
C ALA A 73 9.94 27.47 5.72
N LEU A 74 10.10 26.32 5.07
CA LEU A 74 9.76 25.02 5.67
C LEU A 74 10.77 24.59 6.73
N GLU A 75 12.04 24.93 6.56
CA GLU A 75 13.09 24.70 7.56
C GLU A 75 12.81 25.50 8.84
N GLU A 76 12.40 26.75 8.71
CA GLU A 76 11.98 27.59 9.85
C GLU A 76 10.78 26.98 10.58
N MET A 77 9.77 26.49 9.86
CA MET A 77 8.63 25.77 10.46
C MET A 77 9.08 24.51 11.24
N GLN A 78 10.09 23.81 10.75
CA GLN A 78 10.62 22.63 11.43
C GLN A 78 11.34 23.02 12.73
N ARG A 79 11.99 24.19 12.76
CA ARG A 79 12.71 24.72 13.93
C ARG A 79 11.77 25.33 14.97
N ASP A 80 10.57 25.77 14.60
CA ASP A 80 9.59 26.42 15.49
C ASP A 80 8.97 25.49 16.55
N GLY A 81 9.45 24.25 16.67
CA GLY A 81 8.99 23.29 17.67
C GLY A 81 7.69 22.58 17.29
N GLU A 82 6.84 22.32 18.30
CA GLU A 82 5.62 21.53 18.11
C GLU A 82 4.59 22.16 17.17
N GLU A 83 4.43 23.47 17.21
CA GLU A 83 3.48 24.18 16.33
C GLU A 83 3.90 24.08 14.86
N GLY A 84 5.19 24.25 14.57
CA GLY A 84 5.74 24.09 13.23
C GLY A 84 5.59 22.67 12.72
N ARG A 85 5.81 21.66 13.55
CA ARG A 85 5.60 20.25 13.21
C ARG A 85 4.16 19.93 12.87
N LYS A 86 3.20 20.47 13.63
CA LYS A 86 1.77 20.32 13.33
C LYS A 86 1.40 20.89 11.96
N LYS A 87 1.96 22.04 11.59
CA LYS A 87 1.76 22.63 10.27
C LYS A 87 2.34 21.77 9.16
N LEU A 88 3.55 21.23 9.35
CA LEU A 88 4.17 20.31 8.40
C LEU A 88 3.36 19.02 8.22
N VAL A 89 2.83 18.45 9.29
CA VAL A 89 1.94 17.28 9.23
C VAL A 89 0.68 17.60 8.45
N SER A 90 0.07 18.76 8.66
CA SER A 90 -1.11 19.20 7.90
C SER A 90 -0.82 19.33 6.40
N ILE A 91 0.30 19.92 6.02
CA ILE A 91 0.76 20.02 4.63
C ILE A 91 0.96 18.61 4.03
N THR A 92 1.59 17.71 4.78
CA THR A 92 1.78 16.32 4.37
C THR A 92 0.46 15.62 4.09
N ARG A 93 -0.57 15.84 4.93
CA ARG A 93 -1.92 15.29 4.70
C ARG A 93 -2.53 15.77 3.38
N TYR A 94 -2.47 17.05 3.10
CA TYR A 94 -2.99 17.61 1.84
C TYR A 94 -2.25 17.05 0.62
N VAL A 95 -0.93 16.98 0.69
CA VAL A 95 -0.11 16.39 -0.38
C VAL A 95 -0.42 14.91 -0.57
N THR A 96 -0.62 14.18 0.51
CA THR A 96 -1.01 12.76 0.49
C THR A 96 -2.33 12.54 -0.25
N ILE A 97 -3.34 13.35 0.06
CA ILE A 97 -4.65 13.26 -0.60
C ILE A 97 -4.52 13.59 -2.09
N GLY A 98 -3.75 14.60 -2.44
CA GLY A 98 -3.47 14.96 -3.83
C GLY A 98 -2.78 13.84 -4.61
N LEU A 99 -1.75 13.23 -4.03
CA LEU A 99 -1.06 12.07 -4.62
C LEU A 99 -1.97 10.85 -4.73
N ALA A 100 -2.77 10.58 -3.72
CA ALA A 100 -3.73 9.48 -3.74
C ALA A 100 -4.77 9.65 -4.86
N LEU A 101 -5.24 10.87 -5.08
CA LEU A 101 -6.13 11.21 -6.22
C LEU A 101 -5.45 10.95 -7.56
N ILE A 102 -4.21 11.39 -7.73
CA ILE A 102 -3.43 11.18 -8.96
C ILE A 102 -3.21 9.69 -9.22
N GLU A 103 -2.76 8.94 -8.21
CA GLU A 103 -2.53 7.50 -8.31
C GLU A 103 -3.81 6.73 -8.58
N SER A 104 -4.91 7.07 -7.91
CA SER A 104 -6.22 6.46 -8.13
C SER A 104 -6.74 6.71 -9.53
N THR A 105 -6.56 7.92 -10.05
CA THR A 105 -6.95 8.29 -11.42
C THR A 105 -6.14 7.48 -12.44
N ALA A 106 -4.84 7.39 -12.25
CA ALA A 106 -3.96 6.61 -13.12
C ALA A 106 -4.35 5.12 -13.14
N MET A 107 -4.63 4.55 -11.97
CA MET A 107 -5.10 3.17 -11.85
C MET A 107 -6.46 2.95 -12.51
N ALA A 108 -7.42 3.84 -12.28
CA ALA A 108 -8.76 3.73 -12.85
C ALA A 108 -8.75 3.80 -14.38
N ILE A 109 -7.97 4.71 -14.97
CA ILE A 109 -7.78 4.82 -16.40
C ILE A 109 -7.05 3.59 -16.96
N GLY A 110 -5.99 3.15 -16.27
CA GLY A 110 -5.24 1.97 -16.68
C GLY A 110 -6.10 0.71 -16.71
N PHE A 111 -6.93 0.51 -15.70
CA PHE A 111 -7.84 -0.64 -15.63
C PHE A 111 -8.99 -0.53 -16.64
N GLY A 112 -9.49 0.67 -16.90
CA GLY A 112 -10.48 0.91 -17.94
C GLY A 112 -9.99 0.50 -19.33
N ASN A 113 -8.74 0.82 -19.65
CA ASN A 113 -8.11 0.44 -20.92
C ASN A 113 -7.88 -1.07 -21.05
N GLN A 114 -7.78 -1.80 -19.93
CA GLN A 114 -7.62 -3.26 -19.87
C GLN A 114 -8.94 -4.02 -19.77
N ASN A 115 -10.08 -3.33 -19.85
CA ASN A 115 -11.43 -3.92 -19.68
C ASN A 115 -11.64 -4.62 -18.32
N LEU A 116 -10.93 -4.18 -17.28
CA LEU A 116 -11.07 -4.72 -15.92
C LEU A 116 -12.30 -4.17 -15.18
N LEU A 117 -12.93 -3.14 -15.74
CA LEU A 117 -14.15 -2.56 -15.19
C LEU A 117 -15.38 -3.24 -15.80
N GLU A 118 -16.37 -3.56 -14.98
CA GLU A 118 -17.64 -4.12 -15.41
C GLU A 118 -18.35 -3.21 -16.44
N ASN A 119 -18.34 -1.90 -16.15
CA ASN A 119 -18.87 -0.88 -17.05
C ASN A 119 -17.93 0.32 -17.08
N TYR A 120 -17.29 0.59 -18.21
CA TYR A 120 -16.41 1.73 -18.39
C TYR A 120 -17.22 3.01 -18.61
N ASN A 121 -17.76 3.57 -17.54
CA ASN A 121 -18.48 4.83 -17.53
C ASN A 121 -17.74 5.85 -16.64
N ALA A 122 -17.92 7.13 -16.94
CA ALA A 122 -17.33 8.21 -16.12
C ALA A 122 -17.73 8.11 -14.65
N PHE A 123 -18.94 7.68 -14.35
CA PHE A 123 -19.43 7.49 -12.99
C PHE A 123 -18.67 6.38 -12.26
N THR A 124 -18.41 5.25 -12.93
CA THR A 124 -17.63 4.12 -12.36
C THR A 124 -16.19 4.53 -12.08
N VAL A 125 -15.56 5.28 -12.98
CA VAL A 125 -14.20 5.80 -12.79
C VAL A 125 -14.14 6.72 -11.57
N ILE A 126 -15.08 7.64 -11.43
CA ILE A 126 -15.16 8.53 -10.27
C ILE A 126 -15.36 7.75 -8.97
N MET A 127 -16.24 6.75 -8.97
CA MET A 127 -16.45 5.88 -7.81
C MET A 127 -15.17 5.18 -7.37
N ILE A 128 -14.40 4.63 -8.30
CA ILE A 128 -13.13 3.95 -8.02
C ILE A 128 -12.10 4.92 -7.45
N ILE A 129 -11.96 6.10 -8.04
CA ILE A 129 -11.06 7.15 -7.56
C ILE A 129 -11.41 7.55 -6.14
N CYS A 130 -12.68 7.81 -5.86
CA CYS A 130 -13.15 8.17 -4.52
C CYS A 130 -12.92 7.04 -3.50
N ALA A 131 -13.20 5.80 -3.87
CA ALA A 131 -13.03 4.65 -3.00
C ALA A 131 -11.57 4.42 -2.63
N LEU A 132 -10.67 4.45 -3.59
CA LEU A 132 -9.23 4.26 -3.36
C LEU A 132 -8.63 5.41 -2.53
N THR A 133 -9.00 6.64 -2.84
CA THR A 133 -8.55 7.82 -2.09
C THR A 133 -9.05 7.79 -0.66
N ALA A 134 -10.31 7.42 -0.45
CA ALA A 134 -10.89 7.29 0.89
C ALA A 134 -10.21 6.18 1.69
N GLY A 135 -9.88 5.04 1.07
CA GLY A 135 -9.16 3.96 1.70
C GLY A 135 -7.76 4.39 2.17
N SER A 136 -7.01 5.06 1.32
CA SER A 136 -5.69 5.61 1.67
C SER A 136 -5.77 6.66 2.79
N ALA A 137 -6.73 7.56 2.73
CA ALA A 137 -6.95 8.57 3.77
C ALA A 137 -7.33 7.92 5.12
N PHE A 138 -8.13 6.88 5.10
CA PHE A 138 -8.52 6.16 6.30
C PHE A 138 -7.33 5.42 6.94
N LEU A 139 -6.48 4.77 6.13
CA LEU A 139 -5.26 4.15 6.64
C LEU A 139 -4.28 5.17 7.21
N MET A 140 -4.13 6.31 6.55
CA MET A 140 -3.32 7.42 7.07
C MET A 140 -3.84 7.89 8.43
N TRP A 141 -5.15 8.06 8.57
CA TRP A 141 -5.77 8.45 9.84
C TRP A 141 -5.53 7.41 10.94
N ILE A 142 -5.68 6.11 10.64
CA ILE A 142 -5.37 5.03 11.58
C ILE A 142 -3.90 5.09 12.01
N GLY A 143 -2.98 5.25 11.06
CA GLY A 143 -1.55 5.36 11.35
C GLY A 143 -1.23 6.53 12.27
N GLU A 144 -1.86 7.68 12.06
CA GLU A 144 -1.72 8.86 12.93
C GLU A 144 -2.29 8.63 14.33
N GLN A 145 -3.45 7.98 14.44
CA GLN A 145 -4.03 7.63 15.74
C GLN A 145 -3.13 6.68 16.54
N ILE A 146 -2.50 5.73 15.88
CA ILE A 146 -1.53 4.84 16.53
C ILE A 146 -0.30 5.62 16.99
N THR A 147 0.18 6.56 16.21
CA THR A 147 1.33 7.40 16.57
C THR A 147 1.03 8.30 17.76
N GLU A 148 -0.16 8.91 17.82
CA GLU A 148 -0.56 9.82 18.90
C GLU A 148 -0.90 9.10 20.20
N ASN A 149 -1.64 7.99 20.12
CA ASN A 149 -2.24 7.30 21.26
C ASN A 149 -1.59 5.94 21.58
N GLY A 150 -0.72 5.46 20.73
CA GLY A 150 -0.08 4.15 20.82
C GLY A 150 1.43 4.24 21.04
N VAL A 151 2.13 3.22 20.59
CA VAL A 151 3.57 3.06 20.75
C VAL A 151 4.28 3.22 19.40
N GLY A 152 5.24 4.10 19.32
CA GLY A 152 6.12 4.26 18.18
C GLY A 152 5.47 4.92 16.97
N ASN A 153 5.99 4.62 15.80
CA ASN A 153 5.49 5.17 14.52
C ASN A 153 4.37 4.29 13.96
N GLY A 154 3.13 4.82 13.96
CA GLY A 154 1.94 4.10 13.51
C GLY A 154 2.00 3.63 12.05
N ILE A 155 2.63 4.39 11.19
CA ILE A 155 2.81 4.02 9.77
C ILE A 155 3.68 2.77 9.62
N SER A 156 4.78 2.72 10.35
CA SER A 156 5.66 1.55 10.38
C SER A 156 4.95 0.31 10.95
N ILE A 157 4.11 0.50 11.95
CA ILE A 157 3.29 -0.57 12.53
C ILE A 157 2.30 -1.12 11.51
N VAL A 158 1.61 -0.25 10.76
CA VAL A 158 0.67 -0.66 9.70
C VAL A 158 1.39 -1.46 8.61
N LEU A 159 2.54 -1.01 8.14
CA LEU A 159 3.36 -1.75 7.17
C LEU A 159 3.78 -3.12 7.70
N THR A 160 4.26 -3.17 8.94
CA THR A 160 4.69 -4.41 9.59
C THR A 160 3.55 -5.40 9.69
N ILE A 161 2.36 -4.96 10.11
CA ILE A 161 1.17 -5.80 10.19
C ILE A 161 0.80 -6.36 8.81
N ASN A 162 0.84 -5.55 7.77
CA ASN A 162 0.56 -5.98 6.40
C ASN A 162 1.53 -7.06 5.92
N ILE A 163 2.81 -6.89 6.18
CA ILE A 163 3.84 -7.86 5.80
C ILE A 163 3.68 -9.16 6.61
N ILE A 164 3.54 -9.07 7.93
CA ILE A 164 3.41 -10.23 8.81
C ILE A 164 2.13 -11.02 8.52
N SER A 165 1.06 -10.37 8.14
CA SER A 165 -0.22 -11.02 7.87
C SER A 165 -0.16 -12.04 6.73
N ARG A 166 0.83 -11.95 5.85
CA ARG A 166 1.06 -12.92 4.76
C ARG A 166 2.06 -14.03 5.11
N MET A 167 2.71 -13.96 6.25
CA MET A 167 3.69 -15.00 6.65
C MET A 167 3.10 -16.42 6.66
N PRO A 168 1.87 -16.68 7.15
CA PRO A 168 1.30 -18.03 7.09
C PRO A 168 1.18 -18.58 5.67
N ASP A 169 0.83 -17.74 4.70
CA ASP A 169 0.72 -18.14 3.30
C ASP A 169 2.10 -18.44 2.70
N ASP A 170 3.10 -17.64 3.05
CA ASP A 170 4.49 -17.84 2.63
C ASP A 170 5.07 -19.13 3.22
N PHE A 171 4.79 -19.43 4.48
CA PHE A 171 5.19 -20.68 5.11
C PHE A 171 4.53 -21.90 4.46
N SER A 172 3.25 -21.80 4.11
CA SER A 172 2.54 -22.84 3.37
C SER A 172 3.18 -23.10 2.01
N GLY A 173 3.56 -22.06 1.29
CA GLY A 173 4.27 -22.15 0.02
C GLY A 173 5.65 -22.83 0.16
N LEU A 174 6.38 -22.47 1.20
CA LEU A 174 7.68 -23.12 1.50
C LEU A 174 7.51 -24.61 1.83
N TYR A 175 6.48 -24.95 2.60
CA TYR A 175 6.16 -26.32 2.94
C TYR A 175 5.80 -27.16 1.71
N GLU A 176 5.01 -26.61 0.79
CA GLU A 176 4.70 -27.26 -0.49
C GLU A 176 5.96 -27.47 -1.34
N MET A 177 6.86 -26.50 -1.37
CA MET A 177 8.15 -26.61 -2.08
C MET A 177 9.00 -27.76 -1.50
N PHE A 178 8.98 -27.92 -0.19
CA PHE A 178 9.68 -29.00 0.49
C PHE A 178 9.11 -30.38 0.11
N ILE A 179 7.80 -30.54 0.12
CA ILE A 179 7.13 -31.80 -0.24
C ILE A 179 7.34 -32.15 -1.71
N LYS A 180 7.32 -31.15 -2.61
CA LYS A 180 7.51 -31.35 -4.06
C LYS A 180 8.94 -31.67 -4.47
N GLY A 181 9.84 -31.94 -3.52
CA GLY A 181 11.21 -32.39 -3.79
C GLY A 181 12.20 -31.28 -4.16
N LYS A 182 11.83 -30.03 -4.00
CA LYS A 182 12.75 -28.88 -4.18
C LYS A 182 13.51 -28.55 -2.89
N ALA A 183 14.00 -29.59 -2.22
CA ALA A 183 14.71 -29.47 -0.94
C ALA A 183 15.95 -28.56 -1.03
N VAL A 184 16.63 -28.53 -2.17
CA VAL A 184 17.79 -27.68 -2.41
C VAL A 184 17.42 -26.21 -2.41
N ALA A 185 16.31 -25.83 -3.08
CA ALA A 185 15.81 -24.46 -3.11
C ALA A 185 15.38 -24.01 -1.72
N PHE A 186 14.73 -24.88 -0.96
CA PHE A 186 14.36 -24.63 0.44
C PHE A 186 15.59 -24.41 1.32
N ALA A 187 16.63 -25.23 1.20
CA ALA A 187 17.87 -25.10 1.96
C ALA A 187 18.60 -23.78 1.66
N ILE A 188 18.64 -23.35 0.40
CA ILE A 188 19.23 -22.08 -0.02
C ILE A 188 18.45 -20.92 0.58
N LEU A 189 17.13 -20.96 0.53
CA LEU A 189 16.26 -19.90 1.04
C LEU A 189 16.36 -19.78 2.57
N ALA A 190 16.39 -20.92 3.27
CA ALA A 190 16.62 -20.96 4.71
C ALA A 190 18.01 -20.41 5.09
N ALA A 191 19.04 -20.72 4.33
CA ALA A 191 20.39 -20.21 4.53
C ALA A 191 20.44 -18.67 4.33
N VAL A 192 19.74 -18.15 3.34
CA VAL A 192 19.65 -16.70 3.09
C VAL A 192 18.94 -16.00 4.24
N ILE A 193 17.83 -16.55 4.73
CA ILE A 193 17.08 -15.99 5.87
C ILE A 193 17.97 -15.95 7.11
N ILE A 194 18.69 -17.02 7.41
CA ILE A 194 19.61 -17.10 8.56
C ILE A 194 20.77 -16.10 8.42
N ALA A 195 21.25 -15.87 7.20
CA ALA A 195 22.33 -14.91 6.96
C ALA A 195 21.89 -13.45 7.09
N VAL A 196 20.60 -13.16 6.93
CA VAL A 196 20.03 -11.80 7.04
C VAL A 196 19.65 -11.46 8.48
N VAL A 197 19.32 -12.45 9.31
CA VAL A 197 19.03 -12.29 10.74
C VAL A 197 20.29 -12.25 11.58
#